data_578f4f153e5a97b1ab5b12f3dcd6192d
#
_entry.id   578f4f153e5a97b1ab5b12f3dcd6192d
#
_cell.length_a   1.000
_cell.length_b   1.000
_cell.length_c   1.000
_cell.angle_alpha   90.00
_cell.angle_beta   90.00
_cell.angle_gamma   90.00
#
_symmetry.space_group_name_H-M   'P 1'
#
loop_
_entity.id
_entity.type
_entity.pdbx_description
1 polymer ?
#
loop_
_entity_poly.entity_id
_entity_poly.type
_entity_poly.pdbx_seq_one_letter_code
_entity_poly.pdbx_strand_id
1 'polypeptide(L)'
;MKKLARLTVLLLTGALLLVLTACGGASGGGSNLTPKERAAKTKLLDAINAYRVNLSREPIKENKVFSEAEEIMLKPFRDTQQTEISGELWRSANREANALRSPERVKLGCESKNYNTPEIDSSQKAYLGDPLPKEDAELDKLIALCGMLDEDCVYIGLSVAEIKGEMYFSFCAFKKVS
;
A
#
# COMPACT_ATOMS: atom_id res chain seq x y z
N MET A 1 -43.25 -0.95 8.83
CA MET A 1 -42.30 -1.21 7.72
C MET A 1 -40.99 -0.41 7.81
N LYS A 2 -41.00 0.88 8.20
CA LYS A 2 -39.76 1.69 8.32
C LYS A 2 -38.77 1.23 9.40
N LYS A 3 -39.21 0.56 10.47
CA LYS A 3 -38.35 0.06 11.57
C LYS A 3 -37.61 -1.23 11.21
N LEU A 4 -38.19 -2.10 10.39
CA LEU A 4 -37.57 -3.33 9.91
C LEU A 4 -36.41 -3.00 8.92
N ALA A 5 -36.59 -2.02 8.03
CA ALA A 5 -35.56 -1.61 7.09
C ALA A 5 -34.31 -1.05 7.79
N ARG A 6 -34.48 -0.33 8.91
CA ARG A 6 -33.34 0.20 9.70
C ARG A 6 -32.59 -0.92 10.45
N LEU A 7 -33.28 -1.96 10.89
CA LEU A 7 -32.65 -3.09 11.56
C LEU A 7 -31.82 -3.93 10.57
N THR A 8 -32.32 -4.10 9.36
CA THR A 8 -31.62 -4.84 8.28
C THR A 8 -30.35 -4.13 7.83
N VAL A 9 -30.37 -2.79 7.75
CA VAL A 9 -29.19 -1.99 7.40
C VAL A 9 -28.13 -2.07 8.50
N LEU A 10 -28.52 -2.01 9.77
CA LEU A 10 -27.60 -2.15 10.90
C LEU A 10 -26.98 -3.55 11.02
N LEU A 11 -27.74 -4.60 10.69
CA LEU A 11 -27.22 -5.97 10.65
C LEU A 11 -26.27 -6.21 9.48
N LEU A 12 -26.53 -5.62 8.31
CA LEU A 12 -25.65 -5.70 7.14
C LEU A 12 -24.33 -4.93 7.36
N THR A 13 -24.38 -3.75 7.97
CA THR A 13 -23.16 -3.00 8.34
C THR A 13 -22.36 -3.71 9.43
N GLY A 14 -23.02 -4.31 10.42
CA GLY A 14 -22.34 -5.09 11.46
C GLY A 14 -21.70 -6.37 10.93
N ALA A 15 -22.34 -7.06 9.99
CA ALA A 15 -21.78 -8.27 9.35
C ALA A 15 -20.61 -7.94 8.41
N LEU A 16 -20.66 -6.80 7.72
CA LEU A 16 -19.55 -6.34 6.85
C LEU A 16 -18.32 -5.99 7.68
N LEU A 17 -18.49 -5.34 8.83
CA LEU A 17 -17.39 -5.04 9.76
C LEU A 17 -16.74 -6.30 10.35
N LEU A 18 -17.52 -7.37 10.61
CA LEU A 18 -16.97 -8.64 11.12
C LEU A 18 -16.21 -9.45 10.06
N VAL A 19 -16.57 -9.34 8.80
CA VAL A 19 -15.85 -10.01 7.70
C VAL A 19 -14.50 -9.31 7.43
N LEU A 20 -14.43 -7.99 7.59
CA LEU A 20 -13.18 -7.24 7.43
C LEU A 20 -12.16 -7.52 8.55
N THR A 21 -12.62 -7.86 9.78
CA THR A 21 -11.71 -8.24 10.87
C THR A 21 -11.21 -9.69 10.77
N ALA A 22 -11.86 -10.57 10.01
CA ALA A 22 -11.47 -11.97 9.88
C ALA A 22 -10.36 -12.21 8.83
N CYS A 23 -10.06 -11.24 7.93
CA CYS A 23 -8.95 -11.32 6.98
C CYS A 23 -7.64 -10.72 7.50
N GLY A 24 -7.64 -10.17 8.71
CA GLY A 24 -6.44 -9.72 9.41
C GLY A 24 -5.68 -10.88 10.02
N GLY A 25 -5.27 -11.86 9.20
CA GLY A 25 -4.34 -12.90 9.64
C GLY A 25 -3.05 -12.24 10.12
N ALA A 26 -2.82 -12.30 11.43
CA ALA A 26 -1.54 -11.99 12.04
C ALA A 26 -0.49 -12.97 11.51
N SER A 27 0.03 -12.74 10.30
CA SER A 27 1.22 -13.41 9.82
C SER A 27 2.41 -12.71 10.44
N GLY A 28 2.95 -13.33 11.50
CA GLY A 28 4.22 -13.00 12.09
C GLY A 28 5.36 -13.14 11.07
N GLY A 29 5.66 -12.08 10.41
CA GLY A 29 6.86 -11.84 9.65
C GLY A 29 7.33 -10.46 10.03
N GLY A 30 8.58 -10.35 10.49
CA GLY A 30 9.13 -9.17 11.14
C GLY A 30 9.15 -7.95 10.23
N SER A 31 8.04 -7.27 10.10
CA SER A 31 8.05 -5.92 9.57
C SER A 31 8.58 -4.99 10.65
N ASN A 32 9.55 -4.14 10.31
CA ASN A 32 10.10 -3.12 11.21
C ASN A 32 9.14 -1.93 11.42
N LEU A 33 7.87 -2.10 11.05
CA LEU A 33 6.84 -1.06 11.20
C LEU A 33 6.45 -0.86 12.66
N THR A 34 6.41 0.39 13.08
CA THR A 34 5.82 0.78 14.37
C THR A 34 4.32 0.45 14.40
N PRO A 35 3.69 0.38 15.58
CA PRO A 35 2.23 0.20 15.67
C PRO A 35 1.44 1.25 14.89
N LYS A 36 1.90 2.50 14.88
CA LYS A 36 1.28 3.62 14.15
C LYS A 36 1.38 3.45 12.64
N GLU A 37 2.55 3.07 12.13
CA GLU A 37 2.77 2.77 10.70
C GLU A 37 1.94 1.55 10.26
N ARG A 38 1.87 0.52 11.09
CA ARG A 38 1.05 -0.66 10.80
C ARG A 38 -0.43 -0.31 10.70
N ALA A 39 -0.94 0.50 11.62
CA ALA A 39 -2.32 0.97 11.57
C ALA A 39 -2.59 1.82 10.31
N ALA A 40 -1.68 2.72 9.94
CA ALA A 40 -1.79 3.53 8.72
C ALA A 40 -1.77 2.65 7.45
N LYS A 41 -0.89 1.65 7.39
CA LYS A 41 -0.82 0.68 6.30
C LYS A 41 -2.13 -0.11 6.16
N THR A 42 -2.67 -0.61 7.27
CA THR A 42 -3.95 -1.33 7.27
C THR A 42 -5.07 -0.43 6.77
N LYS A 43 -5.19 0.79 7.32
CA LYS A 43 -6.19 1.76 6.86
C LYS A 43 -6.11 2.02 5.35
N LEU A 44 -4.90 2.19 4.81
CA LEU A 44 -4.70 2.43 3.38
C LEU A 44 -5.12 1.22 2.54
N LEU A 45 -4.73 0.00 2.93
CA LEU A 45 -5.10 -1.22 2.21
C LEU A 45 -6.61 -1.46 2.24
N ASP A 46 -7.25 -1.24 3.38
CA ASP A 46 -8.71 -1.36 3.53
C ASP A 46 -9.43 -0.34 2.65
N ALA A 47 -8.96 0.91 2.59
CA ALA A 47 -9.53 1.95 1.74
C ALA A 47 -9.37 1.60 0.25
N ILE A 48 -8.20 1.11 -0.18
CA ILE A 48 -7.97 0.60 -1.55
C ILE A 48 -8.98 -0.49 -1.89
N ASN A 49 -9.15 -1.47 -1.01
CA ASN A 49 -10.06 -2.59 -1.26
C ASN A 49 -11.52 -2.18 -1.24
N ALA A 50 -11.93 -1.29 -0.33
CA ALA A 50 -13.28 -0.73 -0.32
C ALA A 50 -13.58 0.01 -1.63
N TYR A 51 -12.65 0.81 -2.13
CA TYR A 51 -12.80 1.52 -3.39
C TYR A 51 -12.90 0.56 -4.58
N ARG A 52 -12.07 -0.50 -4.64
CA ARG A 52 -12.14 -1.54 -5.69
C ARG A 52 -13.49 -2.23 -5.70
N VAL A 53 -14.01 -2.63 -4.54
CA VAL A 53 -15.33 -3.26 -4.40
C VAL A 53 -16.45 -2.33 -4.88
N ASN A 54 -16.37 -1.02 -4.57
CA ASN A 54 -17.32 -0.03 -5.06
C ASN A 54 -17.32 0.09 -6.60
N LEU A 55 -16.19 -0.23 -7.25
CA LEU A 55 -16.09 -0.33 -8.71
C LEU A 55 -16.40 -1.73 -9.26
N SER A 56 -16.98 -2.62 -8.45
CA SER A 56 -17.26 -4.03 -8.80
C SER A 56 -16.00 -4.83 -9.20
N ARG A 57 -14.86 -4.52 -8.58
CA ARG A 57 -13.57 -5.20 -8.80
C ARG A 57 -13.23 -6.07 -7.61
N GLU A 58 -12.51 -7.16 -7.86
CA GLU A 58 -11.98 -8.01 -6.80
C GLU A 58 -11.00 -7.25 -5.89
N PRO A 59 -11.02 -7.49 -4.57
CA PRO A 59 -10.00 -6.96 -3.67
C PRO A 59 -8.60 -7.36 -4.11
N ILE A 60 -7.67 -6.42 -4.04
CA ILE A 60 -6.25 -6.70 -4.31
C ILE A 60 -5.62 -7.41 -3.11
N LYS A 61 -4.77 -8.40 -3.34
CA LYS A 61 -4.14 -9.19 -2.28
C LYS A 61 -2.77 -8.62 -1.94
N GLU A 62 -2.56 -8.30 -0.67
CA GLU A 62 -1.21 -7.97 -0.20
C GLU A 62 -0.29 -9.20 -0.33
N ASN A 63 0.87 -9.00 -0.93
CA ASN A 63 1.95 -9.98 -0.95
C ASN A 63 3.06 -9.52 -0.01
N LYS A 64 3.43 -10.36 0.94
CA LYS A 64 4.40 -10.04 1.99
C LYS A 64 5.78 -9.69 1.42
N VAL A 65 6.28 -10.45 0.45
CA VAL A 65 7.61 -10.20 -0.15
C VAL A 65 7.62 -8.86 -0.89
N PHE A 66 6.55 -8.54 -1.59
CA PHE A 66 6.42 -7.22 -2.24
C PHE A 66 6.33 -6.10 -1.21
N SER A 67 5.62 -6.30 -0.09
CA SER A 67 5.56 -5.29 1.00
C SER A 67 6.91 -5.10 1.70
N GLU A 68 7.69 -6.16 1.89
CA GLU A 68 9.07 -6.06 2.40
C GLU A 68 9.96 -5.26 1.44
N ALA A 69 9.81 -5.44 0.14
CA ALA A 69 10.52 -4.65 -0.85
C ALA A 69 10.15 -3.15 -0.77
N GLU A 70 8.87 -2.82 -0.56
CA GLU A 70 8.44 -1.43 -0.36
C GLU A 70 8.96 -0.86 0.98
N GLU A 71 9.11 -1.67 2.01
CA GLU A 71 9.73 -1.26 3.29
C GLU A 71 11.20 -0.89 3.09
N ILE A 72 11.95 -1.65 2.28
CA ILE A 72 13.32 -1.34 1.90
C ILE A 72 13.40 -0.01 1.15
N MET A 73 12.46 0.27 0.26
CA MET A 73 12.41 1.54 -0.49
C MET A 73 12.21 2.76 0.42
N LEU A 74 11.41 2.63 1.48
CA LEU A 74 11.16 3.72 2.45
C LEU A 74 12.25 3.84 3.53
N LYS A 75 13.03 2.78 3.75
CA LYS A 75 14.03 2.72 4.82
C LYS A 75 15.01 3.90 4.83
N PRO A 76 15.66 4.32 3.73
CA PRO A 76 16.59 5.45 3.76
C PRO A 76 15.96 6.77 4.21
N PHE A 77 14.71 7.02 3.83
CA PHE A 77 13.96 8.21 4.24
C PHE A 77 13.61 8.15 5.73
N ARG A 78 13.18 6.97 6.22
CA ARG A 78 12.88 6.74 7.62
C ARG A 78 14.13 6.92 8.49
N ASP A 79 15.25 6.29 8.11
CA ASP A 79 16.49 6.31 8.90
C ASP A 79 17.07 7.72 9.01
N THR A 80 16.96 8.53 7.95
CA THR A 80 17.43 9.92 7.92
C THR A 80 16.39 10.92 8.42
N GLN A 81 15.13 10.52 8.57
CA GLN A 81 14.00 11.42 8.85
C GLN A 81 13.92 12.57 7.84
N GLN A 82 14.19 12.30 6.56
CA GLN A 82 14.18 13.29 5.48
C GLN A 82 13.25 12.83 4.35
N THR A 83 12.59 13.79 3.72
CA THR A 83 11.78 13.57 2.51
C THR A 83 12.60 13.65 1.22
N GLU A 84 13.87 13.99 1.35
CA GLU A 84 14.87 14.06 0.28
C GLU A 84 16.12 13.28 0.71
N ILE A 85 16.62 12.40 -0.15
CA ILE A 85 17.85 11.64 0.06
C ILE A 85 18.74 11.67 -1.20
N SER A 86 20.01 11.26 -1.05
CA SER A 86 20.87 11.12 -2.23
C SER A 86 20.35 10.01 -3.15
N GLY A 87 20.50 10.22 -4.46
CA GLY A 87 20.12 9.21 -5.45
C GLY A 87 20.95 7.92 -5.33
N GLU A 88 22.13 7.97 -4.72
CA GLU A 88 22.93 6.77 -4.43
C GLU A 88 22.25 5.87 -3.38
N LEU A 89 21.78 6.45 -2.26
CA LEU A 89 21.02 5.72 -1.24
C LEU A 89 19.76 5.13 -1.84
N TRP A 90 19.01 5.91 -2.63
CA TRP A 90 17.83 5.42 -3.30
C TRP A 90 18.14 4.27 -4.27
N ARG A 91 19.18 4.40 -5.13
CA ARG A 91 19.56 3.33 -6.05
C ARG A 91 19.99 2.05 -5.33
N SER A 92 20.64 2.18 -4.17
CA SER A 92 20.99 1.03 -3.33
C SER A 92 19.74 0.33 -2.81
N ALA A 93 18.79 1.07 -2.22
CA ALA A 93 17.52 0.53 -1.75
C ALA A 93 16.71 -0.11 -2.89
N ASN A 94 16.66 0.54 -4.05
CA ASN A 94 15.95 -0.01 -5.21
C ASN A 94 16.55 -1.32 -5.73
N ARG A 95 17.88 -1.46 -5.75
CA ARG A 95 18.53 -2.74 -6.11
C ARG A 95 18.18 -3.84 -5.12
N GLU A 96 18.20 -3.57 -3.84
CA GLU A 96 17.85 -4.51 -2.78
C GLU A 96 16.37 -4.91 -2.87
N ALA A 97 15.46 -3.96 -3.01
CA ALA A 97 14.04 -4.20 -3.20
C ALA A 97 13.76 -5.05 -4.45
N ASN A 98 14.43 -4.77 -5.57
CA ASN A 98 14.29 -5.54 -6.80
C ASN A 98 14.85 -6.96 -6.68
N ALA A 99 15.86 -7.19 -5.86
CA ALA A 99 16.36 -8.53 -5.57
C ALA A 99 15.30 -9.43 -4.90
N LEU A 100 14.41 -8.84 -4.10
CA LEU A 100 13.24 -9.54 -3.53
C LEU A 100 12.08 -9.66 -4.53
N ARG A 101 11.74 -8.58 -5.22
CA ARG A 101 10.58 -8.54 -6.14
C ARG A 101 10.74 -9.50 -7.31
N SER A 102 11.93 -9.59 -7.91
CA SER A 102 12.12 -10.30 -9.17
C SER A 102 11.86 -11.81 -9.06
N PRO A 103 12.41 -12.56 -8.07
CA PRO A 103 12.09 -13.97 -7.89
C PRO A 103 10.61 -14.22 -7.58
N GLU A 104 10.00 -13.39 -6.74
CA GLU A 104 8.59 -13.54 -6.36
C GLU A 104 7.65 -13.28 -7.54
N ARG A 105 7.96 -12.31 -8.40
CA ARG A 105 7.23 -12.07 -9.65
C ARG A 105 7.26 -13.28 -10.58
N VAL A 106 8.42 -13.89 -10.77
CA VAL A 106 8.56 -15.11 -11.60
C VAL A 106 7.75 -16.25 -11.00
N LYS A 107 7.86 -16.48 -9.70
CA LYS A 107 7.12 -17.52 -8.97
C LYS A 107 5.60 -17.37 -9.10
N LEU A 108 5.09 -16.15 -9.05
CA LEU A 108 3.66 -15.85 -9.12
C LEU A 108 3.15 -15.67 -10.55
N GLY A 109 4.02 -15.64 -11.56
CA GLY A 109 3.66 -15.34 -12.94
C GLY A 109 3.01 -13.97 -13.06
N CYS A 110 3.63 -12.94 -12.48
CA CYS A 110 3.10 -11.59 -12.50
C CYS A 110 4.13 -10.54 -12.94
N GLU A 111 3.66 -9.40 -13.38
CA GLU A 111 4.48 -8.25 -13.76
C GLU A 111 4.02 -6.98 -13.05
N SER A 112 4.93 -6.03 -12.86
CA SER A 112 4.60 -4.74 -12.28
C SER A 112 3.71 -3.96 -13.23
N LYS A 113 2.64 -3.40 -12.70
CA LYS A 113 1.69 -2.58 -13.46
C LYS A 113 1.84 -1.11 -13.09
N ASN A 114 1.66 -0.81 -11.81
CA ASN A 114 1.72 0.54 -11.29
C ASN A 114 2.57 0.55 -10.02
N TYR A 115 3.30 1.64 -9.82
CA TYR A 115 4.10 1.84 -8.63
C TYR A 115 4.22 3.32 -8.31
N ASN A 116 4.34 3.62 -7.03
CA ASN A 116 4.77 4.91 -6.53
C ASN A 116 6.21 4.76 -6.04
N THR A 117 7.15 5.24 -6.82
CA THR A 117 8.57 5.30 -6.44
C THR A 117 9.00 6.75 -6.31
N PRO A 118 9.91 7.05 -5.37
CA PRO A 118 10.53 8.37 -5.30
C PRO A 118 11.12 8.76 -6.65
N GLU A 119 10.86 9.98 -7.07
CA GLU A 119 11.45 10.54 -8.30
C GLU A 119 12.90 10.94 -8.06
N ILE A 120 13.75 10.70 -9.06
CA ILE A 120 15.13 11.22 -9.07
C ILE A 120 15.18 12.42 -10.01
N ASP A 121 15.61 13.55 -9.49
CA ASP A 121 15.80 14.75 -10.26
C ASP A 121 17.18 14.82 -10.95
N SER A 122 17.41 15.89 -11.72
CA SER A 122 18.68 16.15 -12.40
C SER A 122 19.86 16.36 -11.46
N SER A 123 19.62 16.70 -10.19
CA SER A 123 20.64 16.84 -9.13
C SER A 123 21.03 15.49 -8.49
N GLN A 124 20.48 14.38 -8.97
CA GLN A 124 20.68 13.03 -8.42
C GLN A 124 20.16 12.87 -6.98
N LYS A 125 19.09 13.55 -6.65
CA LYS A 125 18.35 13.42 -5.40
C LYS A 125 17.05 12.67 -5.62
N ALA A 126 16.61 11.91 -4.62
CA ALA A 126 15.33 11.23 -4.63
C ALA A 126 14.40 11.87 -3.61
N TYR A 127 13.15 12.05 -3.99
CA TYR A 127 12.10 12.72 -3.21
C TYR A 127 10.93 11.79 -2.97
N LEU A 128 10.36 11.82 -1.77
CA LEU A 128 9.04 11.27 -1.51
C LEU A 128 7.98 12.20 -2.13
N GLY A 129 6.87 11.59 -2.56
CA GLY A 129 5.67 12.35 -2.90
C GLY A 129 5.00 12.98 -1.68
N ASP A 130 3.73 13.34 -1.83
CA ASP A 130 2.94 13.90 -0.73
C ASP A 130 2.69 12.86 0.38
N PRO A 131 2.56 13.29 1.65
CA PRO A 131 2.20 12.42 2.75
C PRO A 131 0.78 11.86 2.59
N LEU A 132 0.50 10.75 3.28
CA LEU A 132 -0.84 10.19 3.34
C LEU A 132 -1.83 11.21 3.91
N PRO A 133 -2.95 11.46 3.23
CA PRO A 133 -3.99 12.34 3.74
C PRO A 133 -4.56 11.83 5.06
N LYS A 134 -4.91 12.75 5.96
CA LYS A 134 -5.57 12.44 7.23
C LYS A 134 -7.09 12.26 7.05
N GLU A 135 -7.66 13.00 6.10
CA GLU A 135 -9.08 13.00 5.76
C GLU A 135 -9.42 11.86 4.80
N ASP A 136 -10.49 11.12 5.07
CA ASP A 136 -10.89 9.97 4.25
C ASP A 136 -11.24 10.39 2.81
N ALA A 137 -11.89 11.54 2.62
CA ALA A 137 -12.22 12.05 1.28
C ALA A 137 -11.00 12.38 0.42
N GLU A 138 -9.91 12.84 1.02
CA GLU A 138 -8.65 13.09 0.32
C GLU A 138 -7.89 11.78 0.06
N LEU A 139 -8.02 10.80 0.96
CA LEU A 139 -7.48 9.46 0.76
C LEU A 139 -8.13 8.76 -0.44
N ASP A 140 -9.45 8.87 -0.59
CA ASP A 140 -10.18 8.33 -1.74
C ASP A 140 -9.71 8.97 -3.07
N LYS A 141 -9.45 10.28 -3.08
CA LYS A 141 -8.90 10.97 -4.26
C LYS A 141 -7.49 10.46 -4.59
N LEU A 142 -6.63 10.31 -3.58
CA LEU A 142 -5.28 9.78 -3.75
C LEU A 142 -5.33 8.37 -4.36
N ILE A 143 -6.16 7.48 -3.83
CA ILE A 143 -6.33 6.12 -4.32
C ILE A 143 -6.76 6.13 -5.79
N ALA A 144 -7.71 6.99 -6.16
CA ALA A 144 -8.18 7.13 -7.53
C ALA A 144 -7.08 7.57 -8.51
N LEU A 145 -6.15 8.43 -8.05
CA LEU A 145 -5.05 8.95 -8.88
C LEU A 145 -3.89 7.95 -9.04
N CYS A 146 -3.64 7.11 -8.04
CA CYS A 146 -2.47 6.22 -8.03
C CYS A 146 -2.56 5.00 -8.95
N GLY A 147 -3.66 4.80 -9.70
CA GLY A 147 -3.80 3.65 -10.60
C GLY A 147 -3.81 2.27 -9.91
N MET A 148 -3.92 2.24 -8.57
CA MET A 148 -4.08 1.00 -7.79
C MET A 148 -5.39 0.28 -8.09
N LEU A 149 -6.21 0.90 -8.93
CA LEU A 149 -7.57 0.50 -9.25
C LEU A 149 -7.70 -0.25 -10.57
N ASP A 150 -6.59 -0.47 -11.28
CA ASP A 150 -6.61 -1.22 -12.53
C ASP A 150 -7.21 -2.62 -12.30
N GLU A 151 -8.12 -3.03 -13.19
CA GLU A 151 -8.89 -4.28 -13.05
C GLU A 151 -8.01 -5.50 -12.97
N ASP A 152 -6.93 -5.49 -13.73
CA ASP A 152 -6.01 -6.63 -13.88
C ASP A 152 -4.99 -6.75 -12.74
N CYS A 153 -4.93 -5.78 -11.80
CA CYS A 153 -4.08 -5.87 -10.63
C CYS A 153 -4.62 -6.90 -9.63
N VAL A 154 -3.78 -7.86 -9.25
CA VAL A 154 -4.13 -8.95 -8.33
C VAL A 154 -3.33 -8.94 -7.04
N TYR A 155 -2.11 -8.42 -7.08
CA TYR A 155 -1.23 -8.32 -5.92
C TYR A 155 -0.74 -6.89 -5.71
N ILE A 156 -0.51 -6.54 -4.45
CA ILE A 156 0.12 -5.29 -4.05
C ILE A 156 1.21 -5.55 -3.02
N GLY A 157 2.34 -4.87 -3.19
CA GLY A 157 3.27 -4.58 -2.12
C GLY A 157 2.99 -3.17 -1.61
N LEU A 158 2.92 -3.01 -0.31
CA LEU A 158 2.58 -1.73 0.31
C LEU A 158 3.37 -1.56 1.61
N SER A 159 4.01 -0.42 1.77
CA SER A 159 4.61 -0.02 3.04
C SER A 159 4.35 1.45 3.35
N VAL A 160 4.46 1.80 4.62
CA VAL A 160 4.35 3.17 5.12
C VAL A 160 5.50 3.48 6.07
N ALA A 161 5.87 4.75 6.16
CA ALA A 161 6.88 5.22 7.09
C ALA A 161 6.47 6.57 7.69
N GLU A 162 6.68 6.74 8.98
CA GLU A 162 6.55 8.05 9.63
C GLU A 162 7.87 8.81 9.49
N ILE A 163 7.82 10.00 8.86
CA ILE A 163 8.95 10.86 8.60
C ILE A 163 8.56 12.27 9.01
N LYS A 164 9.28 12.85 9.96
CA LYS A 164 8.96 14.19 10.53
C LYS A 164 7.53 14.31 11.04
N GLY A 165 6.94 13.22 11.55
CA GLY A 165 5.58 13.21 12.10
C GLY A 165 4.45 13.05 11.08
N GLU A 166 4.76 12.96 9.79
CA GLU A 166 3.80 12.67 8.72
C GLU A 166 4.00 11.24 8.18
N MET A 167 2.90 10.63 7.69
CA MET A 167 2.94 9.30 7.10
C MET A 167 3.18 9.37 5.60
N TYR A 168 4.18 8.67 5.13
CA TYR A 168 4.47 8.47 3.70
C TYR A 168 4.26 7.02 3.33
N PHE A 169 4.04 6.74 2.05
CA PHE A 169 3.80 5.38 1.57
C PHE A 169 4.58 5.07 0.30
N SER A 170 4.84 3.80 0.09
CA SER A 170 5.34 3.24 -1.17
C SER A 170 4.51 2.01 -1.53
N PHE A 171 4.22 1.85 -2.81
CA PHE A 171 3.54 0.66 -3.28
C PHE A 171 4.03 0.22 -4.66
N CYS A 172 3.82 -1.07 -4.93
CA CYS A 172 3.91 -1.63 -6.28
C CYS A 172 2.75 -2.59 -6.50
N ALA A 173 1.94 -2.36 -7.53
CA ALA A 173 0.83 -3.23 -7.90
C ALA A 173 1.24 -4.14 -9.08
N PHE A 174 0.72 -5.36 -9.07
CA PHE A 174 1.11 -6.42 -10.01
C PHE A 174 -0.13 -7.06 -10.63
N LYS A 175 -0.05 -7.33 -11.92
CA LYS A 175 -1.02 -8.13 -12.66
C LYS A 175 -0.46 -9.50 -13.00
N LYS A 176 -1.34 -10.48 -13.23
CA LYS A 176 -0.92 -11.77 -13.79
C LYS A 176 -0.48 -11.59 -15.24
N VAL A 177 0.58 -12.30 -15.60
CA VAL A 177 0.95 -12.50 -17.02
C VAL A 177 0.00 -13.53 -17.60
N SER A 178 -0.73 -13.16 -18.64
CA SER A 178 -1.63 -14.06 -19.41
C SER A 178 -0.83 -14.94 -20.37
#